data_ff160397b75c5c33bd60eadc79d89cfe
#
_entry.id   ff160397b75c5c33bd60eadc79d89cfe
#
_cell.length_a   1.000
_cell.length_b   1.000
_cell.length_c   1.000
_cell.angle_alpha   90.00
_cell.angle_beta   90.00
_cell.angle_gamma   90.00
#
_symmetry.space_group_name_H-M   'P 1'
#
loop_
_entity.id
_entity.type
_entity.pdbx_description
1 polymer ?
#
loop_
_entity_poly.entity_id
_entity_poly.type
_entity_poly.pdbx_seq_one_letter_code
_entity_poly.pdbx_strand_id
1 'polypeptide(L)'
;MKSLFDDATAAQFRNDPLAMRVYTSQLLGQDKNLVLHGGGNTSVKIGTTLYVKGSGWNLDTIEKPGFSPVDLAALCAMAGRESLSDTQMVKEQREAMSDQSAPNPSIEAILHAIIPFAYVDHTHADAVATLTNTPNGKKLVQELYGPNMLVIDYVMPGFELAKHIYDLTRTIDWNTLKGMVLMNHGVFTFDDDAKRAYEKMIAIVTVAEEYLQTHVTLPRSECAHTVDSALLSTLVREVSSLRGGDITAVLLDSPQALALSRLPNLKSVIRNGELTPEHVIRIKPFPALIREDVSAGISEFVRDYQDYFDTYASDEHIRLDLAPRYAIIEGLGAVALGKDAKEAAIIADIVEHTITAILSAEQLGGWTSLPLNKMFEMEYWELEQAKLKK
;
A
#
# COMPACT_ATOMS: atom_id res chain seq x y z
N MET A 1 -12.11 -14.24 -4.62
CA MET A 1 -10.75 -14.79 -4.40
C MET A 1 -10.82 -16.26 -4.00
N LYS A 2 -9.75 -17.05 -4.23
CA LYS A 2 -9.72 -18.47 -3.85
C LYS A 2 -8.60 -18.69 -2.81
N SER A 3 -8.90 -19.44 -1.74
CA SER A 3 -7.86 -19.88 -0.80
C SER A 3 -6.81 -20.75 -1.48
N LEU A 4 -5.54 -20.47 -1.19
CA LEU A 4 -4.38 -21.26 -1.61
C LEU A 4 -3.87 -22.17 -0.47
N PHE A 5 -4.55 -22.18 0.69
CA PHE A 5 -4.12 -22.97 1.84
C PHE A 5 -4.26 -24.46 1.56
N ASP A 6 -3.17 -25.21 1.73
CA ASP A 6 -3.12 -26.66 1.58
C ASP A 6 -2.82 -27.33 2.92
N ASP A 7 -3.76 -28.14 3.40
CA ASP A 7 -3.65 -28.80 4.70
C ASP A 7 -2.50 -29.81 4.77
N ALA A 8 -2.12 -30.43 3.65
CA ALA A 8 -1.03 -31.40 3.60
C ALA A 8 0.33 -30.70 3.74
N THR A 9 0.50 -29.55 3.07
CA THR A 9 1.68 -28.70 3.22
C THR A 9 1.77 -28.12 4.63
N ALA A 10 0.66 -27.58 5.15
CA ALA A 10 0.59 -26.99 6.49
C ALA A 10 0.92 -27.99 7.60
N ALA A 11 0.57 -29.28 7.43
CA ALA A 11 0.87 -30.31 8.39
C ALA A 11 2.38 -30.47 8.68
N GLN A 12 3.25 -30.07 7.74
CA GLN A 12 4.71 -30.11 7.91
C GLN A 12 5.20 -29.06 8.92
N PHE A 13 4.42 -28.03 9.16
CA PHE A 13 4.77 -26.91 10.05
C PHE A 13 4.01 -26.93 11.38
N ARG A 14 3.25 -27.99 11.67
CA ARG A 14 2.35 -28.06 12.85
C ARG A 14 3.04 -27.74 14.18
N ASN A 15 4.32 -28.13 14.34
CA ASN A 15 5.08 -27.95 15.57
C ASN A 15 6.04 -26.75 15.51
N ASP A 16 5.93 -25.91 14.49
CA ASP A 16 6.79 -24.75 14.28
C ASP A 16 5.93 -23.54 13.87
N PRO A 17 5.43 -22.77 14.86
CA PRO A 17 4.56 -21.62 14.59
C PRO A 17 5.18 -20.57 13.66
N LEU A 18 6.52 -20.37 13.73
CA LEU A 18 7.20 -19.43 12.84
C LEU A 18 7.27 -19.97 11.41
N ALA A 19 7.51 -21.25 11.18
CA ALA A 19 7.45 -21.86 9.85
C ALA A 19 6.03 -21.80 9.28
N MET A 20 5.01 -22.05 10.11
CA MET A 20 3.60 -21.88 9.72
C MET A 20 3.33 -20.42 9.33
N ARG A 21 3.88 -19.43 10.07
CA ARG A 21 3.76 -18.01 9.73
C ARG A 21 4.43 -17.67 8.40
N VAL A 22 5.62 -18.22 8.12
CA VAL A 22 6.28 -18.09 6.81
C VAL A 22 5.35 -18.59 5.71
N TYR A 23 4.83 -19.82 5.85
CA TYR A 23 3.94 -20.43 4.86
C TYR A 23 2.70 -19.56 4.57
N THR A 24 1.96 -19.14 5.61
CA THR A 24 0.76 -18.33 5.39
C THR A 24 1.08 -16.92 4.88
N SER A 25 2.25 -16.37 5.19
CA SER A 25 2.71 -15.10 4.63
C SER A 25 2.98 -15.20 3.13
N GLN A 26 3.65 -16.28 2.72
CA GLN A 26 3.91 -16.53 1.30
C GLN A 26 2.61 -16.73 0.50
N LEU A 27 1.59 -17.37 1.09
CA LEU A 27 0.27 -17.49 0.44
C LEU A 27 -0.38 -16.12 0.20
N LEU A 28 -0.29 -15.19 1.16
CA LEU A 28 -0.77 -13.82 0.98
C LEU A 28 0.04 -13.07 -0.09
N GLY A 29 1.37 -13.20 -0.05
CA GLY A 29 2.28 -12.52 -0.96
C GLY A 29 2.23 -13.02 -2.40
N GLN A 30 1.74 -14.24 -2.66
CA GLN A 30 1.59 -14.79 -4.02
C GLN A 30 0.49 -14.12 -4.82
N ASP A 31 -0.48 -13.48 -4.18
CA ASP A 31 -1.56 -12.77 -4.85
C ASP A 31 -1.29 -11.26 -4.84
N LYS A 32 -0.97 -10.70 -6.01
CA LYS A 32 -0.70 -9.28 -6.18
C LYS A 32 -1.89 -8.38 -5.87
N ASN A 33 -3.12 -8.90 -5.88
CA ASN A 33 -4.30 -8.14 -5.47
C ASN A 33 -4.44 -8.04 -3.94
N LEU A 34 -3.61 -8.77 -3.17
CA LEU A 34 -3.53 -8.65 -1.72
C LEU A 34 -2.40 -7.72 -1.28
N VAL A 35 -1.22 -7.86 -1.89
CA VAL A 35 -0.04 -7.05 -1.57
C VAL A 35 0.88 -6.87 -2.78
N LEU A 36 1.48 -5.69 -2.89
CA LEU A 36 2.49 -5.36 -3.88
C LEU A 36 3.81 -4.96 -3.18
N HIS A 37 4.94 -5.36 -3.76
CA HIS A 37 6.29 -4.81 -3.56
C HIS A 37 6.65 -4.37 -2.12
N GLY A 38 6.53 -5.27 -1.17
CA GLY A 38 6.88 -4.99 0.24
C GLY A 38 5.73 -4.43 1.06
N GLY A 39 4.57 -4.16 0.45
CA GLY A 39 3.33 -3.82 1.16
C GLY A 39 2.84 -4.94 2.05
N GLY A 40 1.95 -4.61 2.98
CA GLY A 40 1.42 -5.53 3.96
C GLY A 40 2.49 -6.10 4.91
N ASN A 41 2.04 -6.74 5.96
CA ASN A 41 2.91 -7.41 6.92
C ASN A 41 2.13 -8.44 7.73
N THR A 42 2.87 -9.32 8.37
CA THR A 42 2.32 -10.44 9.12
C THR A 42 3.14 -10.70 10.37
N SER A 43 2.53 -11.30 11.38
CA SER A 43 3.23 -11.66 12.59
C SER A 43 2.71 -12.94 13.24
N VAL A 44 3.52 -13.50 14.14
CA VAL A 44 3.10 -14.53 15.08
C VAL A 44 3.68 -14.26 16.46
N LYS A 45 2.87 -14.42 17.50
CA LYS A 45 3.29 -14.37 18.91
C LYS A 45 3.67 -15.78 19.39
N ILE A 46 4.88 -15.90 19.91
CA ILE A 46 5.39 -17.15 20.48
C ILE A 46 5.95 -16.84 21.87
N GLY A 47 5.27 -17.29 22.91
CA GLY A 47 5.59 -16.91 24.28
C GLY A 47 5.52 -15.41 24.51
N THR A 48 6.62 -14.78 24.91
CA THR A 48 6.72 -13.32 25.15
C THR A 48 7.27 -12.55 23.95
N THR A 49 7.47 -13.20 22.80
CA THR A 49 8.09 -12.61 21.62
C THR A 49 7.08 -12.48 20.47
N LEU A 50 7.01 -11.29 19.89
CA LEU A 50 6.38 -11.06 18.60
C LEU A 50 7.42 -11.26 17.49
N TYR A 51 7.16 -12.18 16.59
CA TYR A 51 7.88 -12.32 15.32
C TYR A 51 7.07 -11.58 14.25
N VAL A 52 7.54 -10.41 13.83
CA VAL A 52 6.85 -9.57 12.84
C VAL A 52 7.70 -9.40 11.61
N LYS A 53 7.07 -9.31 10.44
CA LYS A 53 7.77 -9.06 9.16
C LYS A 53 8.75 -7.88 9.30
N GLY A 54 9.97 -8.12 8.89
CA GLY A 54 11.03 -7.13 8.87
C GLY A 54 11.00 -6.27 7.61
N SER A 55 11.56 -5.06 7.75
CA SER A 55 11.71 -4.11 6.64
C SER A 55 12.57 -4.70 5.51
N GLY A 56 12.18 -4.45 4.26
CA GLY A 56 12.92 -4.90 3.07
C GLY A 56 12.56 -6.29 2.55
N TRP A 57 11.72 -7.04 3.23
CA TRP A 57 11.21 -8.33 2.77
C TRP A 57 9.86 -8.21 2.07
N ASN A 58 9.67 -8.99 1.01
CA ASN A 58 8.35 -9.21 0.40
C ASN A 58 7.68 -10.43 1.03
N LEU A 59 6.36 -10.46 1.11
CA LEU A 59 5.63 -11.59 1.71
C LEU A 59 5.74 -12.87 0.88
N ASP A 60 5.80 -12.77 -0.45
CA ASP A 60 5.91 -13.92 -1.37
C ASP A 60 7.21 -14.72 -1.21
N THR A 61 8.27 -14.07 -0.78
CA THR A 61 9.62 -14.66 -0.65
C THR A 61 10.16 -14.64 0.78
N ILE A 62 9.33 -14.24 1.76
CA ILE A 62 9.76 -14.16 3.15
C ILE A 62 10.15 -15.54 3.69
N GLU A 63 11.23 -15.56 4.46
CA GLU A 63 11.71 -16.71 5.21
C GLU A 63 11.80 -16.38 6.71
N LYS A 64 12.11 -17.36 7.56
CA LYS A 64 12.25 -17.14 9.01
C LYS A 64 13.16 -15.96 9.37
N PRO A 65 14.35 -15.77 8.73
CA PRO A 65 15.20 -14.60 9.00
C PRO A 65 14.55 -13.26 8.65
N GLY A 66 13.50 -13.26 7.86
CA GLY A 66 12.72 -12.06 7.53
C GLY A 66 11.77 -11.61 8.62
N PHE A 67 11.64 -12.35 9.72
CA PHE A 67 10.83 -11.99 10.88
C PHE A 67 11.70 -11.46 12.02
N SER A 68 11.43 -10.26 12.47
CA SER A 68 12.13 -9.59 13.57
C SER A 68 11.54 -10.05 14.90
N PRO A 69 12.34 -10.63 15.81
CA PRO A 69 11.88 -11.05 17.14
C PRO A 69 11.92 -9.86 18.10
N VAL A 70 10.76 -9.36 18.52
CA VAL A 70 10.62 -8.20 19.41
C VAL A 70 9.92 -8.59 20.70
N ASP A 71 10.33 -8.04 21.83
CA ASP A 71 9.66 -8.23 23.12
C ASP A 71 8.22 -7.66 23.07
N LEU A 72 7.24 -8.53 23.33
CA LEU A 72 5.83 -8.20 23.22
C LEU A 72 5.41 -7.17 24.28
N ALA A 73 5.95 -7.27 25.51
CA ALA A 73 5.60 -6.36 26.59
C ALA A 73 6.13 -4.95 26.30
N ALA A 74 7.34 -4.83 25.73
CA ALA A 74 7.89 -3.55 25.32
C ALA A 74 7.02 -2.86 24.26
N LEU A 75 6.59 -3.58 23.22
CA LEU A 75 5.70 -3.04 22.20
C LEU A 75 4.34 -2.60 22.76
N CYS A 76 3.73 -3.40 23.62
CA CYS A 76 2.48 -3.03 24.28
C CYS A 76 2.64 -1.81 25.20
N ALA A 77 3.79 -1.67 25.87
CA ALA A 77 4.09 -0.49 26.69
C ALA A 77 4.21 0.79 25.84
N MET A 78 4.79 0.69 24.63
CA MET A 78 4.85 1.81 23.69
C MET A 78 3.45 2.29 23.30
N ALA A 79 2.50 1.40 23.04
CA ALA A 79 1.12 1.76 22.69
C ALA A 79 0.41 2.59 23.77
N GLY A 80 0.80 2.43 25.04
CA GLY A 80 0.26 3.17 26.18
C GLY A 80 0.77 4.60 26.33
N ARG A 81 1.78 5.03 25.54
CA ARG A 81 2.35 6.38 25.64
C ARG A 81 1.42 7.43 25.03
N GLU A 82 1.58 8.68 25.42
CA GLU A 82 0.85 9.81 24.84
C GLU A 82 1.36 10.20 23.47
N SER A 83 2.68 10.17 23.28
CA SER A 83 3.34 10.48 22.01
C SER A 83 4.66 9.72 21.88
N LEU A 84 5.06 9.47 20.66
CA LEU A 84 6.33 8.86 20.29
C LEU A 84 6.65 9.25 18.84
N SER A 85 7.79 9.87 18.58
CA SER A 85 8.19 10.14 17.20
C SER A 85 8.56 8.84 16.49
N ASP A 86 8.43 8.81 15.16
CA ASP A 86 8.73 7.62 14.37
C ASP A 86 10.21 7.20 14.52
N THR A 87 11.12 8.14 14.57
CA THR A 87 12.54 7.87 14.82
C THR A 87 12.76 7.24 16.21
N GLN A 88 12.06 7.73 17.25
CA GLN A 88 12.12 7.12 18.59
C GLN A 88 11.48 5.73 18.60
N MET A 89 10.32 5.58 17.95
CA MET A 89 9.63 4.29 17.83
C MET A 89 10.55 3.23 17.21
N VAL A 90 11.16 3.54 16.07
CA VAL A 90 12.07 2.61 15.38
C VAL A 90 13.27 2.27 16.27
N LYS A 91 13.85 3.25 16.97
CA LYS A 91 14.95 3.02 17.89
C LYS A 91 14.56 2.08 19.03
N GLU A 92 13.46 2.36 19.70
CA GLU A 92 13.01 1.55 20.84
C GLU A 92 12.52 0.16 20.44
N GLN A 93 11.87 0.03 19.29
CA GLN A 93 11.58 -1.28 18.73
C GLN A 93 12.85 -2.10 18.48
N ARG A 94 13.88 -1.45 17.95
CA ARG A 94 15.18 -2.09 17.73
C ARG A 94 15.84 -2.52 19.05
N GLU A 95 15.82 -1.66 20.06
CA GLU A 95 16.34 -1.98 21.40
C GLU A 95 15.61 -3.13 22.07
N ALA A 96 14.29 -3.32 21.77
CA ALA A 96 13.47 -4.40 22.28
C ALA A 96 13.64 -5.73 21.51
N MET A 97 14.46 -5.77 20.44
CA MET A 97 14.72 -7.01 19.71
C MET A 97 15.64 -7.94 20.47
N SER A 98 15.33 -9.24 20.49
CA SER A 98 16.22 -10.28 21.06
C SER A 98 17.36 -10.66 20.11
N ASP A 99 17.24 -10.38 18.81
CA ASP A 99 18.27 -10.59 17.80
C ASP A 99 18.54 -9.30 17.04
N GLN A 100 19.67 -8.66 17.31
CA GLN A 100 20.09 -7.41 16.68
C GLN A 100 20.59 -7.58 15.24
N SER A 101 20.80 -8.80 14.76
CA SER A 101 21.16 -9.09 13.37
C SER A 101 19.94 -9.18 12.44
N ALA A 102 18.74 -9.36 13.00
CA ALA A 102 17.50 -9.39 12.24
C ALA A 102 17.16 -8.00 11.64
N PRO A 103 16.34 -7.95 10.58
CA PRO A 103 15.93 -6.66 9.99
C PRO A 103 15.15 -5.81 10.99
N ASN A 104 15.03 -4.51 10.73
CA ASN A 104 14.15 -3.66 11.53
C ASN A 104 12.71 -4.16 11.46
N PRO A 105 11.97 -4.22 12.58
CA PRO A 105 10.56 -4.59 12.57
C PRO A 105 9.75 -3.68 11.66
N SER A 106 8.60 -4.19 11.17
CA SER A 106 7.60 -3.33 10.52
C SER A 106 7.24 -2.16 11.44
N ILE A 107 6.98 -1.00 10.86
CA ILE A 107 6.49 0.18 11.58
C ILE A 107 5.16 -0.07 12.30
N GLU A 108 4.41 -1.07 11.85
CA GLU A 108 3.14 -1.50 12.45
C GLU A 108 3.31 -2.58 13.53
N ALA A 109 4.54 -2.89 13.96
CA ALA A 109 4.81 -3.90 14.98
C ALA A 109 4.04 -3.66 16.30
N ILE A 110 3.85 -2.40 16.70
CA ILE A 110 3.04 -2.03 17.87
C ILE A 110 1.58 -2.43 17.67
N LEU A 111 1.02 -2.18 16.49
CA LEU A 111 -0.36 -2.56 16.17
C LEU A 111 -0.52 -4.09 16.20
N HIS A 112 0.42 -4.83 15.63
CA HIS A 112 0.44 -6.29 15.72
C HIS A 112 0.53 -6.80 17.17
N ALA A 113 1.27 -6.11 18.03
CA ALA A 113 1.44 -6.50 19.43
C ALA A 113 0.16 -6.36 20.23
N ILE A 114 -0.60 -5.26 20.05
CA ILE A 114 -1.82 -4.98 20.82
C ILE A 114 -3.02 -5.83 20.42
N ILE A 115 -3.05 -6.41 19.22
CA ILE A 115 -4.09 -7.35 18.80
C ILE A 115 -3.91 -8.67 19.57
N PRO A 116 -4.88 -9.12 20.39
CA PRO A 116 -4.68 -10.20 21.38
C PRO A 116 -4.76 -11.62 20.79
N PHE A 117 -4.29 -11.83 19.57
CA PHE A 117 -4.27 -13.12 18.89
C PHE A 117 -2.86 -13.50 18.47
N ALA A 118 -2.61 -14.80 18.33
CA ALA A 118 -1.29 -15.32 17.98
C ALA A 118 -0.86 -14.91 16.56
N TYR A 119 -1.72 -15.06 15.58
CA TYR A 119 -1.45 -14.73 14.18
C TYR A 119 -2.19 -13.46 13.77
N VAL A 120 -1.47 -12.51 13.19
CA VAL A 120 -2.02 -11.26 12.67
C VAL A 120 -1.55 -11.08 11.24
N ASP A 121 -2.49 -10.84 10.33
CA ASP A 121 -2.28 -10.59 8.92
C ASP A 121 -2.71 -9.17 8.57
N HIS A 122 -1.90 -8.48 7.78
CA HIS A 122 -2.22 -7.18 7.21
C HIS A 122 -1.90 -7.19 5.71
N THR A 123 -2.89 -6.78 4.92
CA THR A 123 -2.77 -6.64 3.46
C THR A 123 -3.33 -5.32 3.00
N HIS A 124 -2.86 -4.87 1.84
CA HIS A 124 -3.40 -3.70 1.12
C HIS A 124 -4.30 -4.15 -0.05
N ALA A 125 -5.24 -5.04 0.25
CA ALA A 125 -6.07 -5.70 -0.76
C ALA A 125 -6.79 -4.69 -1.67
N ASP A 126 -6.52 -4.74 -2.98
CA ASP A 126 -7.01 -3.79 -3.99
C ASP A 126 -8.53 -3.63 -3.97
N ALA A 127 -9.26 -4.74 -3.85
CA ALA A 127 -10.71 -4.69 -3.85
C ALA A 127 -11.25 -3.89 -2.67
N VAL A 128 -10.69 -4.09 -1.46
CA VAL A 128 -11.10 -3.34 -0.26
C VAL A 128 -10.62 -1.90 -0.34
N ALA A 129 -9.35 -1.68 -0.76
CA ALA A 129 -8.81 -0.34 -0.95
C ALA A 129 -9.63 0.45 -1.98
N THR A 130 -10.08 -0.18 -3.08
CA THR A 130 -10.96 0.45 -4.07
C THR A 130 -12.28 0.93 -3.44
N LEU A 131 -12.94 0.08 -2.65
CA LEU A 131 -14.19 0.46 -1.97
C LEU A 131 -13.99 1.61 -1.00
N THR A 132 -12.88 1.60 -0.24
CA THR A 132 -12.56 2.67 0.73
C THR A 132 -12.21 3.99 0.06
N ASN A 133 -11.75 3.97 -1.20
CA ASN A 133 -11.41 5.14 -2.01
C ASN A 133 -12.60 5.66 -2.86
N THR A 134 -13.82 5.53 -2.35
CA THR A 134 -15.03 6.11 -2.96
C THR A 134 -15.69 7.12 -2.02
N PRO A 135 -16.50 8.07 -2.53
CA PRO A 135 -17.13 9.11 -1.69
C PRO A 135 -17.96 8.58 -0.52
N ASN A 136 -18.56 7.40 -0.69
CA ASN A 136 -19.36 6.73 0.34
C ASN A 136 -18.67 5.49 0.91
N GLY A 137 -17.36 5.36 0.75
CA GLY A 137 -16.60 4.16 1.04
C GLY A 137 -16.78 3.64 2.46
N LYS A 138 -16.74 4.51 3.47
CA LYS A 138 -16.95 4.10 4.87
C LYS A 138 -18.33 3.46 5.09
N LYS A 139 -19.38 4.10 4.59
CA LYS A 139 -20.74 3.58 4.71
C LYS A 139 -20.88 2.25 3.96
N LEU A 140 -20.34 2.17 2.75
CA LEU A 140 -20.35 0.96 1.93
C LEU A 140 -19.64 -0.20 2.63
N VAL A 141 -18.46 0.01 3.19
CA VAL A 141 -17.71 -1.01 3.94
C VAL A 141 -18.48 -1.46 5.18
N GLN A 142 -19.10 -0.53 5.92
CA GLN A 142 -19.94 -0.87 7.09
C GLN A 142 -21.17 -1.69 6.71
N GLU A 143 -21.84 -1.36 5.63
CA GLU A 143 -22.99 -2.10 5.13
C GLU A 143 -22.59 -3.51 4.63
N LEU A 144 -21.46 -3.61 3.95
CA LEU A 144 -20.97 -4.85 3.35
C LEU A 144 -20.53 -5.89 4.40
N TYR A 145 -19.80 -5.45 5.42
CA TYR A 145 -19.20 -6.35 6.42
C TYR A 145 -19.98 -6.43 7.74
N GLY A 146 -20.87 -5.48 8.00
CA GLY A 146 -21.69 -5.43 9.19
C GLY A 146 -20.91 -5.07 10.47
N PRO A 147 -21.55 -5.21 11.65
CA PRO A 147 -21.07 -4.65 12.93
C PRO A 147 -19.83 -5.37 13.49
N ASN A 148 -19.50 -6.55 13.00
CA ASN A 148 -18.35 -7.32 13.46
C ASN A 148 -17.05 -6.95 12.71
N MET A 149 -17.08 -5.96 11.84
CA MET A 149 -15.90 -5.37 11.21
C MET A 149 -15.61 -4.03 11.88
N LEU A 150 -14.39 -3.88 12.41
CA LEU A 150 -13.94 -2.59 12.92
C LEU A 150 -13.48 -1.72 11.72
N VAL A 151 -14.15 -0.60 11.51
CA VAL A 151 -13.81 0.33 10.41
C VAL A 151 -13.19 1.57 11.00
N ILE A 152 -11.93 1.81 10.68
CA ILE A 152 -11.09 2.89 11.21
C ILE A 152 -10.88 3.93 10.10
N ASP A 153 -11.15 5.21 10.40
CA ASP A 153 -10.79 6.31 9.50
C ASP A 153 -9.27 6.35 9.30
N TYR A 154 -8.82 6.95 8.21
CA TYR A 154 -7.40 7.05 7.94
C TYR A 154 -6.65 7.75 9.08
N VAL A 155 -5.65 7.07 9.58
CA VAL A 155 -4.63 7.60 10.49
C VAL A 155 -3.26 7.25 9.90
N MET A 156 -2.30 8.15 10.03
CA MET A 156 -0.93 7.93 9.57
C MET A 156 -0.39 6.62 10.14
N PRO A 157 0.13 5.70 9.31
CA PRO A 157 0.76 4.46 9.79
C PRO A 157 1.90 4.72 10.78
N GLY A 158 2.19 3.75 11.63
CA GLY A 158 3.19 3.87 12.67
C GLY A 158 2.58 4.07 14.05
N PHE A 159 3.18 4.92 14.88
CA PHE A 159 2.76 5.10 16.27
C PHE A 159 1.34 5.66 16.40
N GLU A 160 0.99 6.67 15.60
CA GLU A 160 -0.33 7.31 15.68
C GLU A 160 -1.47 6.32 15.43
N LEU A 161 -1.35 5.49 14.40
CA LEU A 161 -2.33 4.45 14.08
C LEU A 161 -2.44 3.43 15.21
N ALA A 162 -1.30 2.93 15.71
CA ALA A 162 -1.27 1.95 16.77
C ALA A 162 -1.88 2.50 18.07
N LYS A 163 -1.56 3.75 18.42
CA LYS A 163 -2.13 4.47 19.57
C LYS A 163 -3.64 4.66 19.43
N HIS A 164 -4.09 5.12 18.29
CA HIS A 164 -5.52 5.33 18.01
C HIS A 164 -6.31 4.02 18.19
N ILE A 165 -5.82 2.91 17.59
CA ILE A 165 -6.48 1.61 17.71
C ILE A 165 -6.40 1.09 19.16
N TYR A 166 -5.27 1.24 19.84
CA TYR A 166 -5.12 0.88 21.24
C TYR A 166 -6.17 1.55 22.12
N ASP A 167 -6.34 2.86 21.99
CA ASP A 167 -7.32 3.61 22.81
C ASP A 167 -8.76 3.23 22.46
N LEU A 168 -9.08 3.09 21.17
CA LEU A 168 -10.40 2.73 20.69
C LEU A 168 -10.82 1.32 21.15
N THR A 169 -9.88 0.39 21.20
CA THR A 169 -10.18 -1.03 21.44
C THR A 169 -10.08 -1.45 22.91
N ARG A 170 -9.78 -0.54 23.84
CA ARG A 170 -9.66 -0.83 25.27
C ARG A 170 -10.90 -1.47 25.89
N THR A 171 -12.09 -1.20 25.33
CA THR A 171 -13.37 -1.72 25.80
C THR A 171 -14.05 -2.67 24.82
N ILE A 172 -13.41 -3.00 23.71
CA ILE A 172 -13.96 -3.88 22.69
C ILE A 172 -13.59 -5.33 23.01
N ASP A 173 -14.57 -6.23 22.92
CA ASP A 173 -14.29 -7.65 22.92
C ASP A 173 -13.79 -8.08 21.53
N TRP A 174 -12.49 -8.28 21.41
CA TRP A 174 -11.83 -8.68 20.19
C TRP A 174 -12.35 -10.00 19.59
N ASN A 175 -12.92 -10.91 20.41
CA ASN A 175 -13.48 -12.17 19.94
C ASN A 175 -14.74 -11.96 19.09
N THR A 176 -15.38 -10.81 19.17
CA THR A 176 -16.55 -10.47 18.35
C THR A 176 -16.16 -9.97 16.96
N LEU A 177 -14.89 -9.59 16.76
CA LEU A 177 -14.42 -8.99 15.52
C LEU A 177 -13.98 -10.06 14.50
N LYS A 178 -14.35 -9.86 13.26
CA LYS A 178 -13.87 -10.64 12.10
C LYS A 178 -12.53 -10.11 11.56
N GLY A 179 -12.30 -8.82 11.73
CA GLY A 179 -11.11 -8.09 11.26
C GLY A 179 -11.28 -6.59 11.41
N MET A 180 -10.34 -5.85 10.84
CA MET A 180 -10.39 -4.38 10.76
C MET A 180 -10.18 -3.94 9.32
N VAL A 181 -10.93 -2.95 8.86
CA VAL A 181 -10.67 -2.20 7.64
C VAL A 181 -10.16 -0.82 8.02
N LEU A 182 -8.97 -0.50 7.57
CA LEU A 182 -8.39 0.83 7.66
C LEU A 182 -8.75 1.57 6.37
N MET A 183 -9.53 2.64 6.49
CA MET A 183 -9.96 3.44 5.32
C MET A 183 -8.75 3.98 4.57
N ASN A 184 -8.77 3.89 3.24
CA ASN A 184 -7.68 4.31 2.34
C ASN A 184 -6.32 3.66 2.64
N HIS A 185 -6.28 2.47 3.27
CA HIS A 185 -5.04 1.82 3.65
C HIS A 185 -5.09 0.31 3.40
N GLY A 186 -5.86 -0.45 4.19
CA GLY A 186 -5.85 -1.91 4.06
C GLY A 186 -6.72 -2.65 5.07
N VAL A 187 -6.41 -3.93 5.25
CA VAL A 187 -7.20 -4.86 6.07
C VAL A 187 -6.29 -5.58 7.07
N PHE A 188 -6.78 -5.75 8.29
CA PHE A 188 -6.20 -6.63 9.30
C PHE A 188 -7.14 -7.79 9.61
N THR A 189 -6.58 -9.00 9.66
CA THR A 189 -7.25 -10.19 10.20
C THR A 189 -6.37 -10.87 11.24
N PHE A 190 -7.01 -11.61 12.14
CA PHE A 190 -6.32 -12.19 13.28
C PHE A 190 -7.04 -13.42 13.81
N ASP A 191 -6.30 -14.37 14.31
CA ASP A 191 -6.79 -15.57 15.00
C ASP A 191 -5.63 -16.24 15.78
N ASP A 192 -5.95 -17.16 16.70
CA ASP A 192 -4.95 -18.00 17.34
C ASP A 192 -4.51 -19.18 16.45
N ASP A 193 -5.23 -19.40 15.36
CA ASP A 193 -4.91 -20.39 14.35
C ASP A 193 -4.52 -19.71 13.02
N ALA A 194 -3.36 -20.08 12.47
CA ALA A 194 -2.81 -19.48 11.26
C ALA A 194 -3.72 -19.61 10.03
N LYS A 195 -4.36 -20.79 9.88
CA LYS A 195 -5.30 -21.04 8.79
C LYS A 195 -6.51 -20.11 8.90
N ARG A 196 -7.09 -20.01 10.11
CA ARG A 196 -8.25 -19.16 10.33
C ARG A 196 -7.95 -17.66 10.12
N ALA A 197 -6.76 -17.18 10.55
CA ALA A 197 -6.35 -15.80 10.26
C ALA A 197 -6.29 -15.53 8.75
N TYR A 198 -5.61 -16.41 8.00
CA TYR A 198 -5.51 -16.37 6.54
C TYR A 198 -6.89 -16.47 5.85
N GLU A 199 -7.72 -17.43 6.22
CA GLU A 199 -9.04 -17.63 5.60
C GLU A 199 -10.00 -16.46 5.87
N LYS A 200 -9.89 -15.78 7.02
CA LYS A 200 -10.62 -14.53 7.28
C LYS A 200 -10.23 -13.45 6.27
N MET A 201 -8.94 -13.29 5.95
CA MET A 201 -8.46 -12.34 4.94
C MET A 201 -9.07 -12.66 3.58
N ILE A 202 -8.96 -13.92 3.15
CA ILE A 202 -9.53 -14.37 1.87
C ILE A 202 -11.04 -14.11 1.82
N ALA A 203 -11.78 -14.42 2.90
CA ALA A 203 -13.22 -14.21 2.95
C ALA A 203 -13.60 -12.72 2.85
N ILE A 204 -12.90 -11.84 3.59
CA ILE A 204 -13.15 -10.39 3.57
C ILE A 204 -12.90 -9.83 2.17
N VAL A 205 -11.77 -10.19 1.56
CA VAL A 205 -11.42 -9.69 0.23
C VAL A 205 -12.37 -10.24 -0.83
N THR A 206 -12.77 -11.52 -0.73
CA THR A 206 -13.75 -12.12 -1.66
C THR A 206 -15.06 -11.34 -1.69
N VAL A 207 -15.58 -10.93 -0.53
CA VAL A 207 -16.81 -10.13 -0.44
C VAL A 207 -16.67 -8.80 -1.18
N ALA A 208 -15.51 -8.13 -1.06
CA ALA A 208 -15.24 -6.90 -1.82
C ALA A 208 -15.13 -7.15 -3.33
N GLU A 209 -14.44 -8.22 -3.74
CA GLU A 209 -14.34 -8.61 -5.15
C GLU A 209 -15.71 -8.93 -5.77
N GLU A 210 -16.55 -9.68 -5.07
CA GLU A 210 -17.91 -10.01 -5.52
C GLU A 210 -18.77 -8.75 -5.65
N TYR A 211 -18.64 -7.81 -4.73
CA TYR A 211 -19.31 -6.53 -4.83
C TYR A 211 -18.85 -5.77 -6.09
N LEU A 212 -17.53 -5.64 -6.32
CA LEU A 212 -17.01 -4.99 -7.51
C LEU A 212 -17.46 -5.69 -8.79
N GLN A 213 -17.38 -7.02 -8.86
CA GLN A 213 -17.81 -7.79 -10.03
C GLN A 213 -19.29 -7.58 -10.37
N THR A 214 -20.12 -7.30 -9.37
CA THR A 214 -21.57 -7.08 -9.56
C THR A 214 -21.88 -5.66 -10.00
N HIS A 215 -21.10 -4.66 -9.58
CA HIS A 215 -21.41 -3.24 -9.75
C HIS A 215 -20.52 -2.53 -10.76
N VAL A 216 -19.42 -3.16 -11.21
CA VAL A 216 -18.41 -2.55 -12.07
C VAL A 216 -18.22 -3.37 -13.34
N THR A 217 -18.14 -2.69 -14.47
CA THR A 217 -17.79 -3.31 -15.75
C THR A 217 -16.47 -2.71 -16.25
N LEU A 218 -15.39 -3.48 -16.15
CA LEU A 218 -14.09 -3.08 -16.68
C LEU A 218 -13.96 -3.47 -18.16
N PRO A 219 -13.26 -2.67 -18.98
CA PRO A 219 -12.99 -3.01 -20.38
C PRO A 219 -12.14 -4.29 -20.45
N ARG A 220 -12.46 -5.17 -21.40
CA ARG A 220 -11.83 -6.50 -21.54
C ARG A 220 -10.96 -6.67 -22.78
N SER A 221 -11.19 -5.86 -23.79
CA SER A 221 -10.39 -5.89 -25.02
C SER A 221 -10.45 -4.55 -25.72
N GLU A 222 -9.31 -4.08 -26.17
CA GLU A 222 -9.19 -2.97 -27.13
C GLU A 222 -8.09 -3.27 -28.14
N CYS A 223 -8.16 -2.61 -29.32
CA CYS A 223 -7.09 -2.70 -30.29
C CYS A 223 -5.83 -2.03 -29.72
N ALA A 224 -4.70 -2.71 -29.83
CA ALA A 224 -3.42 -2.13 -29.49
C ALA A 224 -3.20 -0.83 -30.29
N HIS A 225 -2.93 0.25 -29.59
CA HIS A 225 -2.51 1.50 -30.18
C HIS A 225 -0.99 1.58 -30.14
N THR A 226 -0.40 1.99 -31.25
CA THR A 226 1.05 2.21 -31.29
C THR A 226 1.34 3.60 -30.79
N VAL A 227 2.02 3.71 -29.66
CA VAL A 227 2.55 5.02 -29.19
C VAL A 227 3.71 5.41 -30.10
N ASP A 228 3.73 6.66 -30.54
CA ASP A 228 4.82 7.16 -31.37
C ASP A 228 6.17 7.07 -30.63
N SER A 229 7.14 6.43 -31.26
CA SER A 229 8.49 6.27 -30.71
C SER A 229 9.18 7.62 -30.45
N ALA A 230 8.87 8.65 -31.24
CA ALA A 230 9.41 10.00 -31.05
C ALA A 230 8.84 10.64 -29.77
N LEU A 231 7.55 10.43 -29.47
CA LEU A 231 6.92 10.89 -28.23
C LEU A 231 7.58 10.21 -27.02
N LEU A 232 7.73 8.88 -27.04
CA LEU A 232 8.37 8.14 -25.94
C LEU A 232 9.84 8.58 -25.76
N SER A 233 10.59 8.74 -26.82
CA SER A 233 11.99 9.19 -26.77
C SER A 233 12.10 10.60 -26.16
N THR A 234 11.17 11.49 -26.49
CA THR A 234 11.10 12.84 -25.93
C THR A 234 10.76 12.78 -24.44
N LEU A 235 9.76 12.00 -24.05
CA LEU A 235 9.36 11.81 -22.64
C LEU A 235 10.54 11.28 -21.81
N VAL A 236 11.20 10.22 -22.25
CA VAL A 236 12.37 9.64 -21.58
C VAL A 236 13.47 10.67 -21.41
N ARG A 237 13.82 11.42 -22.45
CA ARG A 237 14.87 12.44 -22.42
C ARG A 237 14.58 13.55 -21.39
N GLU A 238 13.35 14.07 -21.36
CA GLU A 238 12.98 15.14 -20.43
C GLU A 238 12.95 14.66 -18.97
N VAL A 239 12.40 13.47 -18.75
CA VAL A 239 12.38 12.87 -17.41
C VAL A 239 13.78 12.51 -16.93
N SER A 240 14.66 12.00 -17.82
CA SER A 240 16.09 11.75 -17.51
C SER A 240 16.79 13.01 -17.06
N SER A 241 16.54 14.14 -17.74
CA SER A 241 17.11 15.44 -17.35
C SER A 241 16.68 15.89 -15.96
N LEU A 242 15.40 15.74 -15.62
CA LEU A 242 14.85 16.10 -14.32
C LEU A 242 15.31 15.18 -13.19
N ARG A 243 15.56 13.90 -13.50
CA ARG A 243 15.99 12.91 -12.52
C ARG A 243 17.51 12.86 -12.34
N GLY A 244 18.26 13.43 -13.28
CA GLY A 244 19.73 13.45 -13.27
C GLY A 244 20.38 12.12 -13.63
N GLY A 245 19.71 11.28 -14.43
CA GLY A 245 20.22 9.98 -14.86
C GLY A 245 19.32 9.29 -15.90
N ASP A 246 19.77 8.16 -16.42
CA ASP A 246 19.02 7.39 -17.40
C ASP A 246 17.68 6.90 -16.85
N ILE A 247 16.68 6.83 -17.72
CA ILE A 247 15.34 6.34 -17.41
C ILE A 247 14.97 5.17 -18.32
N THR A 248 14.45 4.13 -17.72
CA THR A 248 13.75 3.03 -18.41
C THR A 248 12.25 3.32 -18.42
N ALA A 249 11.65 3.26 -19.60
CA ALA A 249 10.20 3.41 -19.78
C ALA A 249 9.54 2.06 -20.04
N VAL A 250 8.38 1.82 -19.41
CA VAL A 250 7.49 0.68 -19.66
C VAL A 250 6.15 1.23 -20.09
N LEU A 251 5.70 0.88 -21.30
CA LEU A 251 4.38 1.25 -21.81
C LEU A 251 3.31 0.37 -21.15
N LEU A 252 2.24 0.99 -20.67
CA LEU A 252 1.04 0.37 -20.14
C LEU A 252 -0.10 0.63 -21.12
N ASP A 253 -0.38 -0.37 -21.95
CA ASP A 253 -1.38 -0.33 -23.01
C ASP A 253 -2.52 -1.34 -22.78
N SER A 254 -2.72 -1.71 -21.50
CA SER A 254 -3.84 -2.54 -21.10
C SER A 254 -5.19 -1.88 -21.45
N PRO A 255 -6.26 -2.65 -21.64
CA PRO A 255 -7.60 -2.08 -21.85
C PRO A 255 -7.98 -1.06 -20.78
N GLN A 256 -7.54 -1.27 -19.53
CA GLN A 256 -7.77 -0.36 -18.42
C GLN A 256 -6.97 0.95 -18.56
N ALA A 257 -5.69 0.85 -18.91
CA ALA A 257 -4.84 2.04 -19.12
C ALA A 257 -5.38 2.92 -20.27
N LEU A 258 -5.80 2.29 -21.35
CA LEU A 258 -6.45 2.97 -22.48
C LEU A 258 -7.78 3.61 -22.07
N ALA A 259 -8.62 2.91 -21.29
CA ALA A 259 -9.89 3.45 -20.83
C ALA A 259 -9.71 4.64 -19.90
N LEU A 260 -8.77 4.56 -18.93
CA LEU A 260 -8.44 5.69 -18.06
C LEU A 260 -8.00 6.89 -18.88
N SER A 261 -7.07 6.71 -19.85
CA SER A 261 -6.51 7.80 -20.65
C SER A 261 -7.55 8.55 -21.51
N ARG A 262 -8.76 8.01 -21.64
CA ARG A 262 -9.88 8.56 -22.42
C ARG A 262 -11.01 9.11 -21.56
N LEU A 263 -10.88 9.14 -20.24
CA LEU A 263 -11.91 9.69 -19.37
C LEU A 263 -12.13 11.19 -19.66
N PRO A 264 -13.38 11.65 -19.77
CA PRO A 264 -13.67 13.07 -20.01
C PRO A 264 -13.14 14.00 -18.89
N ASN A 265 -13.09 13.47 -17.66
CA ASN A 265 -12.63 14.17 -16.46
C ASN A 265 -11.20 13.73 -16.05
N LEU A 266 -10.40 13.19 -16.99
CA LEU A 266 -9.09 12.58 -16.74
C LEU A 266 -8.21 13.43 -15.83
N LYS A 267 -8.04 14.73 -16.13
CA LYS A 267 -7.16 15.61 -15.36
C LYS A 267 -7.55 15.71 -13.88
N SER A 268 -8.83 15.74 -13.57
CA SER A 268 -9.29 15.81 -12.18
C SER A 268 -9.15 14.48 -11.47
N VAL A 269 -9.44 13.38 -12.15
CA VAL A 269 -9.40 12.03 -11.57
C VAL A 269 -7.98 11.62 -11.19
N ILE A 270 -7.02 11.78 -12.10
CA ILE A 270 -5.61 11.39 -11.84
C ILE A 270 -4.89 12.27 -10.82
N ARG A 271 -5.52 13.36 -10.37
CA ARG A 271 -5.02 14.25 -9.32
C ARG A 271 -5.54 13.91 -7.92
N ASN A 272 -6.47 12.98 -7.82
CA ASN A 272 -7.06 12.56 -6.55
C ASN A 272 -6.22 11.51 -5.80
N GLY A 273 -4.96 11.30 -6.21
CA GLY A 273 -4.02 10.47 -5.48
C GLY A 273 -4.04 8.99 -5.81
N GLU A 274 -3.33 8.21 -5.01
CA GLU A 274 -2.97 6.83 -5.25
C GLU A 274 -3.90 5.86 -4.50
N LEU A 275 -3.81 4.55 -4.82
CA LEU A 275 -4.67 3.51 -4.26
C LEU A 275 -4.45 3.31 -2.75
N THR A 276 -3.20 3.29 -2.33
CA THR A 276 -2.79 3.13 -0.92
C THR A 276 -1.71 4.15 -0.55
N PRO A 277 -1.59 4.53 0.72
CA PRO A 277 -0.71 5.64 1.13
C PRO A 277 0.75 5.44 0.73
N GLU A 278 1.27 4.24 0.88
CA GLU A 278 2.68 3.94 0.62
C GLU A 278 3.05 3.97 -0.87
N HIS A 279 2.07 3.90 -1.77
CA HIS A 279 2.34 4.01 -3.21
C HIS A 279 2.94 5.36 -3.58
N VAL A 280 2.57 6.44 -2.86
CA VAL A 280 3.10 7.79 -3.12
C VAL A 280 4.63 7.85 -3.03
N ILE A 281 5.25 7.04 -2.17
CA ILE A 281 6.72 6.97 -2.02
C ILE A 281 7.38 6.49 -3.32
N ARG A 282 6.68 5.64 -4.10
CA ARG A 282 7.20 5.04 -5.33
C ARG A 282 6.78 5.76 -6.59
N ILE A 283 5.54 6.29 -6.63
CA ILE A 283 4.96 6.82 -7.87
C ILE A 283 4.56 8.30 -7.77
N LYS A 284 4.81 8.96 -6.62
CA LYS A 284 4.41 10.34 -6.31
C LYS A 284 2.88 10.50 -6.22
N PRO A 285 2.35 11.66 -5.80
CA PRO A 285 0.91 11.81 -5.55
C PRO A 285 0.05 11.89 -6.81
N PHE A 286 0.64 12.06 -7.99
CA PHE A 286 -0.06 12.11 -9.27
C PHE A 286 0.91 11.95 -10.46
N PRO A 287 0.42 11.56 -11.66
CA PRO A 287 1.21 11.44 -12.87
C PRO A 287 1.44 12.78 -13.58
N ALA A 288 2.36 12.77 -14.56
CA ALA A 288 2.33 13.75 -15.62
C ALA A 288 1.19 13.42 -16.60
N LEU A 289 0.46 14.44 -17.06
CA LEU A 289 -0.54 14.31 -18.11
C LEU A 289 0.03 14.82 -19.44
N ILE A 290 0.21 13.91 -20.38
CA ILE A 290 0.72 14.22 -21.72
C ILE A 290 -0.46 14.23 -22.71
N ARG A 291 -0.65 15.36 -23.35
CA ARG A 291 -1.60 15.51 -24.46
C ARG A 291 -0.86 15.52 -25.79
N GLU A 292 -0.84 16.64 -26.46
CA GLU A 292 -0.15 16.80 -27.77
C GLU A 292 1.34 17.09 -27.60
N ASP A 293 1.72 17.83 -26.55
CA ASP A 293 3.09 18.30 -26.30
C ASP A 293 3.66 17.71 -25.01
N VAL A 294 4.70 16.90 -25.13
CA VAL A 294 5.40 16.27 -24.02
C VAL A 294 6.01 17.33 -23.09
N SER A 295 6.69 18.33 -23.65
CA SER A 295 7.39 19.34 -22.86
C SER A 295 6.42 20.20 -22.06
N ALA A 296 5.25 20.51 -22.63
CA ALA A 296 4.19 21.22 -21.92
C ALA A 296 3.63 20.38 -20.75
N GLY A 297 3.35 19.10 -20.98
CA GLY A 297 2.85 18.18 -19.94
C GLY A 297 3.85 17.98 -18.80
N ILE A 298 5.13 17.81 -19.10
CA ILE A 298 6.19 17.70 -18.08
C ILE A 298 6.35 19.02 -17.32
N SER A 299 6.33 20.16 -18.00
CA SER A 299 6.41 21.48 -17.34
C SER A 299 5.21 21.73 -16.41
N GLU A 300 4.01 21.29 -16.80
CA GLU A 300 2.81 21.33 -15.96
C GLU A 300 3.01 20.48 -14.70
N PHE A 301 3.47 19.24 -14.84
CA PHE A 301 3.75 18.35 -13.71
C PHE A 301 4.77 18.96 -12.74
N VAL A 302 5.90 19.49 -13.28
CA VAL A 302 6.96 20.11 -12.46
C VAL A 302 6.41 21.26 -11.62
N ARG A 303 5.64 22.15 -12.22
CA ARG A 303 5.00 23.28 -11.52
C ARG A 303 4.06 22.79 -10.43
N ASP A 304 3.17 21.85 -10.76
CA ASP A 304 2.16 21.36 -9.85
C ASP A 304 2.79 20.56 -8.68
N TYR A 305 3.91 19.84 -8.93
CA TYR A 305 4.63 19.14 -7.86
C TYR A 305 5.45 20.11 -6.98
N GLN A 306 5.94 21.22 -7.56
CA GLN A 306 6.54 22.30 -6.77
C GLN A 306 5.49 22.97 -5.87
N ASP A 307 4.33 23.34 -6.43
CA ASP A 307 3.23 23.95 -5.68
C ASP A 307 2.73 23.02 -4.55
N TYR A 308 2.66 21.71 -4.81
CA TYR A 308 2.34 20.70 -3.79
C TYR A 308 3.39 20.70 -2.67
N PHE A 309 4.68 20.66 -3.00
CA PHE A 309 5.74 20.72 -2.00
C PHE A 309 5.67 22.03 -1.20
N ASP A 310 5.63 23.16 -1.87
CA ASP A 310 5.65 24.48 -1.23
C ASP A 310 4.40 24.74 -0.35
N THR A 311 3.28 24.06 -0.65
CA THR A 311 2.05 24.16 0.14
C THR A 311 2.14 23.45 1.48
N TYR A 312 2.83 22.30 1.54
CA TYR A 312 2.79 21.41 2.72
C TYR A 312 4.13 21.28 3.46
N ALA A 313 5.24 21.72 2.84
CA ALA A 313 6.56 21.59 3.43
C ALA A 313 6.79 22.54 4.61
N SER A 314 7.60 22.08 5.57
CA SER A 314 8.28 22.93 6.58
C SER A 314 9.76 23.07 6.22
N ASP A 315 10.46 23.93 6.96
CA ASP A 315 11.90 24.19 6.77
C ASP A 315 12.79 22.92 6.92
N GLU A 316 12.26 21.87 7.53
CA GLU A 316 12.98 20.62 7.75
C GLU A 316 12.91 19.65 6.56
N HIS A 317 11.97 19.86 5.64
CA HIS A 317 11.76 18.97 4.51
C HIS A 317 12.75 19.23 3.36
N ILE A 318 13.29 18.15 2.80
CA ILE A 318 14.14 18.19 1.61
C ILE A 318 13.28 17.73 0.41
N ARG A 319 13.10 18.62 -0.56
CA ARG A 319 12.34 18.30 -1.75
C ARG A 319 13.00 17.21 -2.58
N LEU A 320 12.22 16.22 -2.96
CA LEU A 320 12.61 15.18 -3.91
C LEU A 320 12.81 15.77 -5.32
N ASP A 321 13.41 14.98 -6.22
CA ASP A 321 13.54 15.38 -7.63
C ASP A 321 12.17 15.70 -8.26
N LEU A 322 12.16 16.53 -9.30
CA LEU A 322 10.95 17.00 -9.97
C LEU A 322 10.47 16.07 -11.10
N ALA A 323 11.09 14.91 -11.29
CA ALA A 323 10.70 13.98 -12.33
C ALA A 323 9.42 13.20 -11.97
N PRO A 324 8.44 13.07 -12.86
CA PRO A 324 7.32 12.15 -12.66
C PRO A 324 7.82 10.69 -12.65
N ARG A 325 7.11 9.82 -11.97
CA ARG A 325 7.36 8.38 -11.94
C ARG A 325 6.54 7.65 -12.99
N TYR A 326 5.45 8.24 -13.41
CA TYR A 326 4.65 7.76 -14.54
C TYR A 326 3.96 8.94 -15.22
N ALA A 327 3.51 8.69 -16.44
CA ALA A 327 2.75 9.63 -17.22
C ALA A 327 1.50 8.95 -17.79
N ILE A 328 0.39 9.67 -17.85
CA ILE A 328 -0.77 9.28 -18.66
C ILE A 328 -0.69 10.02 -19.98
N ILE A 329 -0.73 9.28 -21.08
CA ILE A 329 -0.79 9.83 -22.44
C ILE A 329 -2.25 9.79 -22.89
N GLU A 330 -2.87 10.95 -23.04
CA GLU A 330 -4.30 11.06 -23.36
C GLU A 330 -4.65 10.26 -24.61
N GLY A 331 -5.60 9.35 -24.48
CA GLY A 331 -6.06 8.46 -25.56
C GLY A 331 -5.16 7.26 -25.90
N LEU A 332 -3.96 7.14 -25.30
CA LEU A 332 -2.96 6.13 -25.66
C LEU A 332 -2.53 5.20 -24.49
N GLY A 333 -2.89 5.50 -23.24
CA GLY A 333 -2.53 4.68 -22.09
C GLY A 333 -1.59 5.38 -21.11
N ALA A 334 -0.68 4.63 -20.47
CA ALA A 334 0.25 5.16 -19.48
C ALA A 334 1.68 4.69 -19.76
N VAL A 335 2.66 5.39 -19.15
CA VAL A 335 4.09 5.03 -19.23
C VAL A 335 4.68 5.09 -17.82
N ALA A 336 5.21 3.98 -17.33
CA ALA A 336 6.01 3.92 -16.11
C ALA A 336 7.46 4.33 -16.39
N LEU A 337 8.08 5.10 -15.50
CA LEU A 337 9.36 5.78 -15.70
C LEU A 337 10.30 5.50 -14.51
N GLY A 338 11.08 4.44 -14.58
CA GLY A 338 12.02 4.02 -13.54
C GLY A 338 13.48 4.34 -13.88
N LYS A 339 14.34 4.49 -12.87
CA LYS A 339 15.79 4.67 -13.05
C LYS A 339 16.48 3.45 -13.66
N ASP A 340 15.83 2.29 -13.56
CA ASP A 340 16.28 1.03 -14.15
C ASP A 340 15.06 0.14 -14.45
N ALA A 341 15.28 -1.00 -15.10
CA ALA A 341 14.21 -1.92 -15.47
C ALA A 341 13.44 -2.48 -14.27
N LYS A 342 14.10 -2.66 -13.12
CA LYS A 342 13.46 -3.16 -11.90
C LYS A 342 12.50 -2.12 -11.31
N GLU A 343 12.95 -0.87 -11.18
CA GLU A 343 12.09 0.20 -10.68
C GLU A 343 10.93 0.48 -11.64
N ALA A 344 11.19 0.50 -12.96
CA ALA A 344 10.15 0.69 -13.97
C ALA A 344 9.07 -0.41 -13.89
N ALA A 345 9.45 -1.68 -13.68
CA ALA A 345 8.50 -2.77 -13.50
C ALA A 345 7.68 -2.63 -12.20
N ILE A 346 8.29 -2.21 -11.09
CA ILE A 346 7.59 -1.93 -9.83
C ILE A 346 6.57 -0.81 -10.01
N ILE A 347 6.97 0.29 -10.66
CA ILE A 347 6.07 1.41 -10.96
C ILE A 347 4.93 0.96 -11.86
N ALA A 348 5.22 0.17 -12.90
CA ALA A 348 4.22 -0.37 -13.82
C ALA A 348 3.16 -1.20 -13.09
N ASP A 349 3.58 -2.13 -12.24
CA ASP A 349 2.67 -2.94 -11.42
C ASP A 349 1.74 -2.06 -10.57
N ILE A 350 2.31 -1.09 -9.83
CA ILE A 350 1.53 -0.20 -8.96
C ILE A 350 0.53 0.65 -9.77
N VAL A 351 0.96 1.17 -10.91
CA VAL A 351 0.11 2.01 -11.77
C VAL A 351 -1.03 1.23 -12.37
N GLU A 352 -0.83 -0.01 -12.85
CA GLU A 352 -1.90 -0.88 -13.38
C GLU A 352 -2.97 -1.18 -12.32
N HIS A 353 -2.57 -1.48 -11.08
CA HIS A 353 -3.50 -1.69 -9.97
C HIS A 353 -4.27 -0.41 -9.63
N THR A 354 -3.58 0.74 -9.56
CA THR A 354 -4.20 2.04 -9.31
C THR A 354 -5.20 2.43 -10.41
N ILE A 355 -4.84 2.23 -11.69
CA ILE A 355 -5.74 2.48 -12.83
C ILE A 355 -7.02 1.65 -12.73
N THR A 356 -6.88 0.37 -12.41
CA THR A 356 -8.02 -0.54 -12.26
C THR A 356 -8.95 -0.10 -11.11
N ALA A 357 -8.37 0.33 -9.99
CA ALA A 357 -9.10 0.85 -8.86
C ALA A 357 -9.84 2.16 -9.19
N ILE A 358 -9.17 3.10 -9.86
CA ILE A 358 -9.78 4.36 -10.33
C ILE A 358 -11.00 4.09 -11.21
N LEU A 359 -10.86 3.26 -12.25
CA LEU A 359 -11.96 2.94 -13.16
C LEU A 359 -13.13 2.25 -12.45
N SER A 360 -12.84 1.47 -11.43
CA SER A 360 -13.86 0.83 -10.61
C SER A 360 -14.58 1.84 -9.72
N ALA A 361 -13.84 2.69 -9.03
CA ALA A 361 -14.39 3.70 -8.13
C ALA A 361 -15.20 4.77 -8.88
N GLU A 362 -14.79 5.17 -10.09
CA GLU A 362 -15.56 6.11 -10.94
C GLU A 362 -16.97 5.58 -11.24
N GLN A 363 -17.15 4.27 -11.39
CA GLN A 363 -18.46 3.66 -11.56
C GLN A 363 -19.26 3.53 -10.24
N LEU A 364 -18.59 3.67 -9.10
CA LEU A 364 -19.21 3.64 -7.77
C LEU A 364 -19.46 5.05 -7.17
N GLY A 365 -19.37 6.08 -8.00
CA GLY A 365 -19.68 7.45 -7.61
C GLY A 365 -18.47 8.40 -7.59
N GLY A 366 -17.29 7.93 -7.95
CA GLY A 366 -16.08 8.73 -8.12
C GLY A 366 -14.86 8.16 -7.38
N TRP A 367 -13.68 8.50 -7.87
CA TRP A 367 -12.42 8.22 -7.21
C TRP A 367 -12.11 9.27 -6.14
N THR A 368 -11.93 8.82 -4.91
CA THR A 368 -11.64 9.68 -3.75
C THR A 368 -10.57 9.03 -2.88
N SER A 369 -9.32 9.31 -3.17
CA SER A 369 -8.18 8.86 -2.38
C SER A 369 -7.89 9.83 -1.22
N LEU A 370 -6.75 9.67 -0.57
CA LEU A 370 -6.31 10.56 0.50
C LEU A 370 -6.12 11.99 -0.01
N PRO A 371 -6.44 13.00 0.81
CA PRO A 371 -6.13 14.39 0.46
C PRO A 371 -4.61 14.61 0.39
N LEU A 372 -4.20 15.56 -0.44
CA LEU A 372 -2.78 15.81 -0.75
C LEU A 372 -1.91 16.07 0.49
N ASN A 373 -2.43 16.71 1.54
CA ASN A 373 -1.68 16.88 2.78
C ASN A 373 -1.34 15.54 3.46
N LYS A 374 -2.24 14.56 3.40
CA LYS A 374 -1.98 13.21 3.96
C LYS A 374 -1.02 12.40 3.08
N MET A 375 -1.08 12.61 1.77
CA MET A 375 -0.08 12.05 0.86
C MET A 375 1.30 12.67 1.09
N PHE A 376 1.36 13.98 1.37
CA PHE A 376 2.59 14.67 1.69
C PHE A 376 3.23 14.12 2.97
N GLU A 377 2.43 13.93 4.03
CA GLU A 377 2.90 13.30 5.28
C GLU A 377 3.56 11.94 5.02
N MET A 378 3.02 11.14 4.09
CA MET A 378 3.57 9.83 3.73
C MET A 378 4.80 9.93 2.81
N GLU A 379 4.74 10.74 1.74
CA GLU A 379 5.85 10.89 0.78
C GLU A 379 7.09 11.49 1.43
N TYR A 380 6.88 12.45 2.35
CA TYR A 380 7.94 13.16 3.07
C TYR A 380 8.09 12.70 4.53
N TRP A 381 7.69 11.48 4.81
CA TRP A 381 7.76 10.91 6.15
C TRP A 381 9.16 11.01 6.76
N GLU A 382 9.24 11.26 8.07
CA GLU A 382 10.49 11.40 8.81
C GLU A 382 11.50 10.28 8.52
N LEU A 383 11.02 9.02 8.45
CA LEU A 383 11.85 7.85 8.15
C LEU A 383 12.37 7.84 6.70
N GLU A 384 11.58 8.32 5.74
CA GLU A 384 12.00 8.47 4.34
C GLU A 384 12.96 9.65 4.18
N GLN A 385 12.69 10.78 4.82
CA GLN A 385 13.56 11.96 4.82
C GLN A 385 14.92 11.69 5.48
N ALA A 386 14.97 10.83 6.49
CA ALA A 386 16.22 10.43 7.13
C ALA A 386 17.17 9.69 6.17
N LYS A 387 16.65 9.04 5.13
CA LYS A 387 17.48 8.39 4.08
C LYS A 387 18.15 9.41 3.16
N LEU A 388 17.54 10.58 2.97
CA LEU A 388 18.08 11.64 2.10
C LEU A 388 19.22 12.44 2.78
N LYS A 389 19.33 12.39 4.12
CA LYS A 389 20.34 13.11 4.91
C LYS A 389 21.65 12.32 5.08
N LYS A 390 21.71 11.09 4.59
CA LYS A 390 22.89 10.20 4.61
C LYS A 390 23.63 10.23 3.29
#